data_c8cfc6ac5070ac9207b97126983431d5
#
_entry.id   c8cfc6ac5070ac9207b97126983431d5
#
_cell.length_a   1.000
_cell.length_b   1.000
_cell.length_c   1.000
_cell.angle_alpha   90.00
_cell.angle_beta   90.00
_cell.angle_gamma   90.00
#
_symmetry.space_group_name_H-M   'P 1'
#
loop_
_entity.id
_entity.type
_entity.pdbx_description
1 polymer ?
#
loop_
_entity_poly.entity_id
_entity_poly.type
_entity_poly.pdbx_seq_one_letter_code
_entity_poly.pdbx_strand_id
1 'polypeptide(L)'
;MMNHRERVMAAIRGEPVDRVPVSFWLHNHAQENTAQALAAETVRLHHTFGWDFLKPQSRALCFAEMWGQQLEYSGQRTVAPAISRFALRDARELGSLQPADARTGALAEQLQALRAIRAAVGADVPIVANQLASQLRRRSIRSERFTNRVDRPSRAGSVG
;
A
#
# COMPACT_ATOMS: atom_id res chain seq x y z
N MET A 1 12.52 27.13 13.28
CA MET A 1 11.49 26.07 13.09
C MET A 1 11.98 25.20 11.96
N MET A 2 12.07 23.89 12.17
CA MET A 2 12.55 22.94 11.15
C MET A 2 11.55 22.83 9.99
N ASN A 3 12.06 22.70 8.74
CA ASN A 3 11.21 22.31 7.63
C ASN A 3 10.84 20.82 7.71
N HIS A 4 9.98 20.34 6.82
CA HIS A 4 9.49 18.95 6.86
C HIS A 4 10.64 17.93 6.77
N ARG A 5 11.56 18.13 5.83
CA ARG A 5 12.68 17.22 5.59
C ARG A 5 13.65 17.21 6.78
N GLU A 6 14.02 18.37 7.30
CA GLU A 6 14.92 18.51 8.45
C GLU A 6 14.36 17.75 9.66
N ARG A 7 13.07 17.97 9.98
CA ARG A 7 12.40 17.33 11.12
C ARG A 7 12.37 15.80 10.98
N VAL A 8 11.98 15.29 9.81
CA VAL A 8 11.92 13.84 9.57
C VAL A 8 13.31 13.21 9.65
N MET A 9 14.32 13.85 9.03
CA MET A 9 15.67 13.32 9.02
C MET A 9 16.33 13.37 10.40
N ALA A 10 16.11 14.42 11.18
CA ALA A 10 16.59 14.51 12.56
C ALA A 10 15.94 13.40 13.43
N ALA A 11 14.62 13.20 13.33
CA ALA A 11 13.93 12.13 14.04
C ALA A 11 14.48 10.73 13.69
N ILE A 12 14.75 10.45 12.40
CA ILE A 12 15.35 9.19 11.98
C ILE A 12 16.75 8.97 12.59
N ARG A 13 17.53 10.04 12.76
CA ARG A 13 18.85 9.97 13.39
C ARG A 13 18.83 9.99 14.92
N GLY A 14 17.66 10.12 15.54
CA GLY A 14 17.53 10.25 17.01
C GLY A 14 17.99 11.62 17.53
N GLU A 15 18.04 12.63 16.69
CA GLU A 15 18.40 14.00 17.04
C GLU A 15 17.20 14.77 17.59
N PRO A 16 17.41 15.84 18.37
CA PRO A 16 16.32 16.71 18.83
C PRO A 16 15.50 17.29 17.68
N VAL A 17 14.20 17.30 17.84
CA VAL A 17 13.23 17.87 16.90
C VAL A 17 12.36 18.91 17.58
N ASP A 18 11.86 19.87 16.82
CA ASP A 18 10.94 20.89 17.33
C ASP A 18 9.54 20.33 17.66
N ARG A 19 9.14 19.23 17.01
CA ARG A 19 7.97 18.39 17.32
C ARG A 19 8.11 17.02 16.64
N VAL A 20 7.35 16.06 17.11
CA VAL A 20 7.32 14.72 16.48
C VAL A 20 6.81 14.84 15.04
N PRO A 21 7.53 14.30 14.03
CA PRO A 21 7.04 14.27 12.66
C PRO A 21 5.81 13.37 12.54
N VAL A 22 4.80 13.85 11.85
CA VAL A 22 3.50 13.19 11.73
C VAL A 22 3.13 13.00 10.27
N SER A 23 2.60 11.83 9.95
CA SER A 23 1.96 11.53 8.68
C SER A 23 0.82 10.52 8.88
N PHE A 24 -0.19 10.61 8.04
CA PHE A 24 -1.27 9.64 7.98
C PHE A 24 -1.52 9.25 6.53
N TRP A 25 -2.21 8.17 6.34
CA TRP A 25 -2.73 7.75 5.05
C TRP A 25 -4.15 7.20 5.22
N LEU A 26 -4.92 7.36 4.21
CA LEU A 26 -6.27 6.79 4.15
C LEU A 26 -6.67 6.59 2.69
N HIS A 27 -7.61 5.69 2.47
CA HIS A 27 -8.27 5.58 1.18
C HIS A 27 -9.37 6.62 1.04
N ASN A 28 -9.43 7.23 -0.13
CA ASN A 28 -10.60 7.96 -0.61
C ASN A 28 -11.03 7.31 -1.92
N HIS A 29 -11.82 6.25 -1.81
CA HIS A 29 -12.19 5.43 -2.98
C HIS A 29 -12.91 6.20 -4.10
N ALA A 30 -13.48 7.37 -3.78
CA ALA A 30 -14.04 8.26 -4.81
C ALA A 30 -12.96 8.99 -5.63
N GLN A 31 -11.72 9.08 -5.13
CA GLN A 31 -10.64 9.86 -5.72
C GLN A 31 -9.39 9.03 -6.07
N GLU A 32 -9.46 7.70 -5.99
CA GLU A 32 -8.33 6.81 -6.24
C GLU A 32 -8.33 6.16 -7.63
N ASN A 33 -9.35 6.38 -8.42
CA ASN A 33 -9.60 5.66 -9.67
C ASN A 33 -8.72 6.12 -10.84
N THR A 34 -8.00 7.22 -10.70
CA THR A 34 -7.01 7.70 -11.68
C THR A 34 -5.73 8.18 -11.00
N ALA A 35 -4.62 8.21 -11.73
CA ALA A 35 -3.35 8.73 -11.23
C ALA A 35 -3.47 10.21 -10.79
N GLN A 36 -4.19 11.00 -11.55
CA GLN A 36 -4.37 12.43 -11.28
C GLN A 36 -5.21 12.66 -10.02
N ALA A 37 -6.35 11.95 -9.89
CA ALA A 37 -7.23 12.10 -8.74
C ALA A 37 -6.54 11.65 -7.44
N LEU A 38 -5.83 10.51 -7.48
CA LEU A 38 -5.04 10.01 -6.37
C LEU A 38 -3.95 11.00 -5.93
N ALA A 39 -3.23 11.58 -6.90
CA ALA A 39 -2.19 12.57 -6.62
C ALA A 39 -2.79 13.85 -6.03
N ALA A 40 -3.85 14.38 -6.62
CA ALA A 40 -4.51 15.59 -6.16
C ALA A 40 -5.05 15.43 -4.73
N GLU A 41 -5.68 14.30 -4.42
CA GLU A 41 -6.21 14.04 -3.07
C GLU A 41 -5.08 13.90 -2.04
N THR A 42 -3.98 13.21 -2.38
CA THR A 42 -2.81 13.09 -1.50
C THR A 42 -2.21 14.46 -1.18
N VAL A 43 -2.04 15.31 -2.18
CA VAL A 43 -1.51 16.67 -2.02
C VAL A 43 -2.48 17.55 -1.23
N ARG A 44 -3.78 17.47 -1.50
CA ARG A 44 -4.81 18.20 -0.76
C ARG A 44 -4.77 17.85 0.73
N LEU A 45 -4.70 16.55 1.07
CA LEU A 45 -4.62 16.10 2.45
C LEU A 45 -3.34 16.57 3.14
N HIS A 46 -2.19 16.53 2.45
CA HIS A 46 -0.94 17.09 2.97
C HIS A 46 -1.10 18.57 3.35
N HIS A 47 -1.63 19.39 2.45
CA HIS A 47 -1.83 20.80 2.75
C HIS A 47 -2.86 21.05 3.84
N THR A 48 -3.91 20.22 3.92
CA THR A 48 -4.97 20.37 4.93
C THR A 48 -4.45 20.07 6.34
N PHE A 49 -3.62 19.04 6.49
CA PHE A 49 -3.20 18.53 7.80
C PHE A 49 -1.74 18.84 8.14
N GLY A 50 -0.97 19.45 7.25
CA GLY A 50 0.42 19.79 7.50
C GLY A 50 1.31 18.57 7.80
N TRP A 51 1.12 17.47 7.08
CA TRP A 51 1.92 16.25 7.29
C TRP A 51 3.39 16.49 6.99
N ASP A 52 4.26 15.94 7.84
CA ASP A 52 5.71 16.13 7.70
C ASP A 52 6.34 15.25 6.62
N PHE A 53 5.69 14.17 6.27
CA PHE A 53 6.07 13.30 5.17
C PHE A 53 4.83 12.66 4.56
N LEU A 54 4.96 12.22 3.32
CA LEU A 54 3.89 11.52 2.63
C LEU A 54 4.18 10.03 2.55
N LYS A 55 3.15 9.25 2.80
CA LYS A 55 3.08 7.83 2.49
C LYS A 55 1.94 7.63 1.48
N PRO A 56 2.17 7.92 0.19
CA PRO A 56 1.12 7.78 -0.80
C PRO A 56 0.60 6.34 -0.79
N GLN A 57 -0.71 6.21 -0.63
CA GLN A 57 -1.36 4.92 -0.70
C GLN A 57 -1.54 4.55 -2.17
N SER A 58 -1.25 3.31 -2.52
CA SER A 58 -1.64 2.81 -3.83
C SER A 58 -3.16 2.69 -3.94
N ARG A 59 -3.70 2.79 -5.15
CA ARG A 59 -5.10 2.45 -5.41
C ARG A 59 -5.40 1.05 -4.85
N ALA A 60 -6.56 0.90 -4.20
CA ALA A 60 -6.98 -0.38 -3.64
C ALA A 60 -6.94 -1.46 -4.73
N LEU A 61 -6.36 -2.61 -4.41
CA LEU A 61 -6.26 -3.78 -5.29
C LEU A 61 -5.50 -3.58 -6.63
N CYS A 62 -4.77 -2.47 -6.81
CA CYS A 62 -4.03 -2.16 -8.05
C CYS A 62 -3.07 -3.29 -8.48
N PHE A 63 -2.55 -4.05 -7.52
CA PHE A 63 -1.65 -5.17 -7.83
C PHE A 63 -2.37 -6.32 -8.55
N ALA A 64 -3.62 -6.59 -8.21
CA ALA A 64 -4.40 -7.62 -8.90
C ALA A 64 -4.91 -7.14 -10.28
N GLU A 65 -5.14 -5.82 -10.43
CA GLU A 65 -5.49 -5.23 -11.73
C GLU A 65 -4.39 -5.43 -12.79
N MET A 66 -3.11 -5.59 -12.36
CA MET A 66 -2.01 -5.89 -13.27
C MET A 66 -2.21 -7.17 -14.06
N TRP A 67 -2.96 -8.12 -13.52
CA TRP A 67 -3.30 -9.39 -14.16
C TRP A 67 -4.74 -9.46 -14.64
N GLY A 68 -5.38 -8.29 -14.79
CA GLY A 68 -6.69 -8.18 -15.42
C GLY A 68 -7.89 -8.29 -14.48
N GLN A 69 -7.69 -8.15 -13.15
CA GLN A 69 -8.79 -7.94 -12.24
C GLN A 69 -9.52 -6.65 -12.59
N GLN A 70 -10.85 -6.68 -12.55
CA GLN A 70 -11.68 -5.50 -12.80
C GLN A 70 -12.39 -5.07 -11.53
N LEU A 71 -12.46 -3.76 -11.33
CA LEU A 71 -13.04 -3.13 -10.16
C LEU A 71 -14.17 -2.18 -10.57
N GLU A 72 -15.21 -2.14 -9.75
CA GLU A 72 -16.30 -1.17 -9.85
C GLU A 72 -16.26 -0.24 -8.64
N TYR A 73 -16.10 1.06 -8.91
CA TYR A 73 -16.09 2.09 -7.90
C TYR A 73 -17.50 2.64 -7.69
N SER A 74 -17.95 2.65 -6.44
CA SER A 74 -19.26 3.21 -6.08
C SER A 74 -19.33 4.75 -6.16
N GLY A 75 -18.18 5.41 -6.29
CA GLY A 75 -18.08 6.87 -6.17
C GLY A 75 -18.18 7.38 -4.73
N GLN A 76 -18.31 6.48 -3.74
CA GLN A 76 -18.38 6.86 -2.34
C GLN A 76 -16.99 6.79 -1.70
N ARG A 77 -16.67 7.77 -0.86
CA ARG A 77 -15.35 7.92 -0.25
C ARG A 77 -14.93 6.73 0.59
N THR A 78 -15.86 6.15 1.35
CA THR A 78 -15.58 5.12 2.37
C THR A 78 -15.92 3.71 1.92
N VAL A 79 -16.47 3.56 0.71
CA VAL A 79 -16.88 2.26 0.17
C VAL A 79 -15.79 1.76 -0.77
N ALA A 80 -15.13 0.68 -0.37
CA ALA A 80 -14.13 0.02 -1.19
C ALA A 80 -14.72 -0.44 -2.54
N PRO A 81 -13.91 -0.45 -3.62
CA PRO A 81 -14.40 -0.94 -4.90
C PRO A 81 -14.77 -2.42 -4.83
N ALA A 82 -15.85 -2.79 -5.50
CA ALA A 82 -16.24 -4.17 -5.68
C ALA A 82 -15.40 -4.84 -6.78
N ILE A 83 -15.12 -6.11 -6.63
CA ILE A 83 -14.45 -6.88 -7.69
C ILE A 83 -15.55 -7.36 -8.66
N SER A 84 -15.56 -6.82 -9.88
CA SER A 84 -16.50 -7.25 -10.92
C SER A 84 -15.98 -8.44 -11.72
N ARG A 85 -14.65 -8.58 -11.81
CA ARG A 85 -14.00 -9.74 -12.40
C ARG A 85 -12.67 -10.04 -11.69
N PHE A 86 -12.48 -11.26 -11.25
CA PHE A 86 -11.22 -11.73 -10.69
C PHE A 86 -10.16 -11.90 -11.79
N ALA A 87 -8.89 -11.64 -11.45
CA ALA A 87 -7.75 -11.91 -12.33
C ALA A 87 -7.62 -13.40 -12.64
N LEU A 88 -7.90 -14.26 -11.68
CA LEU A 88 -7.89 -15.71 -11.77
C LEU A 88 -9.24 -16.25 -11.29
N ARG A 89 -9.78 -17.24 -11.98
CA ARG A 89 -11.00 -17.96 -11.60
C ARG A 89 -10.71 -19.19 -10.74
N ASP A 90 -9.50 -19.74 -10.88
CA ASP A 90 -9.08 -20.97 -10.24
C ASP A 90 -7.57 -20.91 -9.92
N ALA A 91 -7.16 -21.57 -8.84
CA ALA A 91 -5.75 -21.67 -8.46
C ALA A 91 -4.87 -22.34 -9.52
N ARG A 92 -5.45 -23.19 -10.37
CA ARG A 92 -4.76 -23.83 -11.49
C ARG A 92 -4.28 -22.84 -12.54
N GLU A 93 -4.89 -21.67 -12.63
CA GLU A 93 -4.50 -20.59 -13.55
C GLU A 93 -3.26 -19.82 -13.08
N LEU A 94 -2.77 -20.04 -11.84
CA LEU A 94 -1.58 -19.36 -11.31
C LEU A 94 -0.35 -19.52 -12.23
N GLY A 95 -0.17 -20.70 -12.82
CA GLY A 95 0.94 -20.98 -13.74
C GLY A 95 0.89 -20.22 -15.07
N SER A 96 -0.26 -19.64 -15.43
CA SER A 96 -0.44 -18.86 -16.66
C SER A 96 -0.09 -17.38 -16.49
N LEU A 97 0.09 -16.90 -15.25
CA LEU A 97 0.43 -15.50 -15.00
C LEU A 97 1.80 -15.16 -15.56
N GLN A 98 1.85 -14.15 -16.40
CA GLN A 98 3.10 -13.58 -16.88
C GLN A 98 3.62 -12.51 -15.91
N PRO A 99 4.95 -12.28 -15.85
CA PRO A 99 5.50 -11.16 -15.10
C PRO A 99 4.85 -9.86 -15.55
N ALA A 100 4.41 -9.04 -14.59
CA ALA A 100 3.78 -7.77 -14.89
C ALA A 100 4.82 -6.72 -15.30
N ASP A 101 4.52 -5.93 -16.34
CA ASP A 101 5.34 -4.79 -16.74
C ASP A 101 4.90 -3.54 -15.97
N ALA A 102 5.78 -3.02 -15.11
CA ALA A 102 5.53 -1.81 -14.33
C ALA A 102 5.34 -0.54 -15.19
N ARG A 103 5.63 -0.61 -16.49
CA ARG A 103 5.47 0.52 -17.42
C ARG A 103 4.08 0.59 -18.04
N THR A 104 3.22 -0.37 -17.78
CA THR A 104 1.87 -0.46 -18.34
C THR A 104 0.81 -0.66 -17.27
N GLY A 105 -0.45 -0.38 -17.61
CA GLY A 105 -1.62 -0.65 -16.77
C GLY A 105 -1.57 0.00 -15.39
N ALA A 106 -2.12 -0.67 -14.41
CA ALA A 106 -2.30 -0.14 -13.05
C ALA A 106 -0.99 0.30 -12.36
N LEU A 107 0.14 -0.38 -12.61
CA LEU A 107 1.42 0.05 -12.04
C LEU A 107 1.95 1.32 -12.68
N ALA A 108 1.82 1.48 -13.99
CA ALA A 108 2.22 2.72 -14.66
C ALA A 108 1.43 3.91 -14.12
N GLU A 109 0.12 3.74 -13.86
CA GLU A 109 -0.70 4.76 -13.22
C GLU A 109 -0.21 5.11 -11.81
N GLN A 110 0.19 4.12 -11.00
CA GLN A 110 0.75 4.38 -9.67
C GLN A 110 2.06 5.18 -9.77
N LEU A 111 2.92 4.85 -10.73
CA LEU A 111 4.14 5.62 -10.98
C LEU A 111 3.85 7.06 -11.45
N GLN A 112 2.82 7.25 -12.27
CA GLN A 112 2.37 8.59 -12.67
C GLN A 112 1.86 9.39 -11.46
N ALA A 113 1.06 8.78 -10.58
CA ALA A 113 0.59 9.41 -9.36
C ALA A 113 1.76 9.85 -8.47
N LEU A 114 2.75 8.98 -8.25
CA LEU A 114 3.93 9.29 -7.44
C LEU A 114 4.75 10.45 -8.04
N ARG A 115 4.92 10.49 -9.37
CA ARG A 115 5.60 11.60 -10.06
C ARG A 115 4.83 12.91 -9.89
N ALA A 116 3.51 12.87 -10.03
CA ALA A 116 2.66 14.05 -9.86
C ALA A 116 2.71 14.58 -8.42
N ILE A 117 2.64 13.69 -7.41
CA ILE A 117 2.79 14.05 -6.01
C ILE A 117 4.15 14.69 -5.77
N ARG A 118 5.24 14.07 -6.23
CA ARG A 118 6.61 14.62 -6.07
C ARG A 118 6.73 15.99 -6.70
N ALA A 119 6.20 16.19 -7.90
CA ALA A 119 6.23 17.48 -8.58
C ALA A 119 5.46 18.57 -7.81
N ALA A 120 4.35 18.22 -7.18
CA ALA A 120 3.51 19.15 -6.44
C ALA A 120 4.09 19.54 -5.07
N VAL A 121 4.72 18.61 -4.33
CA VAL A 121 5.20 18.88 -2.96
C VAL A 121 6.68 19.25 -2.91
N GLY A 122 7.42 19.16 -4.02
CA GLY A 122 8.84 19.50 -4.08
C GLY A 122 9.74 18.57 -3.29
N ALA A 123 11.01 18.98 -3.10
CA ALA A 123 12.03 18.15 -2.45
C ALA A 123 11.97 18.15 -0.92
N ASP A 124 11.33 19.17 -0.34
CA ASP A 124 11.32 19.38 1.12
C ASP A 124 10.35 18.47 1.89
N VAL A 125 9.43 17.84 1.19
CA VAL A 125 8.50 16.86 1.78
C VAL A 125 9.00 15.45 1.47
N PRO A 126 9.49 14.68 2.46
CA PRO A 126 9.87 13.29 2.25
C PRO A 126 8.69 12.44 1.80
N ILE A 127 8.92 11.54 0.86
CA ILE A 127 7.95 10.54 0.42
C ILE A 127 8.47 9.17 0.80
N VAL A 128 7.66 8.41 1.53
CA VAL A 128 7.91 7.01 1.87
C VAL A 128 7.03 6.14 0.97
N ALA A 129 7.65 5.41 0.07
CA ALA A 129 6.92 4.46 -0.77
C ALA A 129 6.74 3.14 -0.03
N ASN A 130 5.52 2.60 -0.04
CA ASN A 130 5.30 1.19 0.32
C ASN A 130 5.88 0.34 -0.79
N GLN A 131 7.00 -0.29 -0.53
CA GLN A 131 7.35 -1.50 -1.26
C GLN A 131 6.65 -2.66 -0.55
N LEU A 132 5.52 -3.10 -1.08
CA LEU A 132 5.05 -4.45 -0.80
C LEU A 132 6.15 -5.36 -1.33
N ALA A 133 6.93 -5.87 -0.40
CA ALA A 133 8.22 -6.42 -0.67
C ALA A 133 8.14 -7.52 -1.72
N SER A 134 8.73 -7.29 -2.85
CA SER A 134 9.39 -8.32 -3.64
C SER A 134 10.63 -8.89 -2.91
N GLN A 135 10.68 -8.86 -1.60
CA GLN A 135 11.62 -9.58 -0.77
C GLN A 135 11.22 -11.05 -0.55
N LEU A 136 10.57 -11.63 -1.53
CA LEU A 136 10.85 -13.00 -1.88
C LEU A 136 12.19 -13.05 -2.63
N ARG A 137 13.26 -12.56 -2.01
CA ARG A 137 14.54 -13.19 -2.24
C ARG A 137 14.26 -14.67 -2.04
N ARG A 138 14.53 -15.45 -3.06
CA ARG A 138 14.64 -16.91 -2.99
C ARG A 138 15.54 -17.29 -1.82
N ARG A 139 15.07 -17.20 -0.59
CA ARG A 139 15.46 -18.14 0.43
C ARG A 139 14.81 -19.42 -0.04
N SER A 140 15.64 -20.31 -0.58
CA SER A 140 15.33 -21.71 -0.73
C SER A 140 14.34 -22.09 0.36
N ILE A 141 13.07 -22.29 0.01
CA ILE A 141 12.10 -22.93 0.88
C ILE A 141 12.61 -24.36 0.98
N ARG A 142 13.56 -24.61 1.90
CA ARG A 142 13.70 -25.96 2.44
C ARG A 142 12.34 -26.22 3.07
N SER A 143 11.67 -27.23 2.57
CA SER A 143 10.41 -27.74 3.04
C SER A 143 10.56 -28.14 4.54
N GLU A 144 10.42 -27.20 5.43
CA GLU A 144 10.08 -27.51 6.80
C GLU A 144 8.59 -27.79 6.79
N ARG A 145 8.27 -29.05 7.00
CA ARG A 145 6.90 -29.56 7.12
C ARG A 145 6.20 -28.72 8.17
N PHE A 146 5.22 -27.93 7.75
CA PHE A 146 4.26 -27.33 8.64
C PHE A 146 3.43 -28.47 9.25
N THR A 147 3.88 -29.01 10.39
CA THR A 147 3.05 -29.86 11.22
C THR A 147 2.10 -28.94 11.97
N ASN A 148 0.86 -28.84 11.49
CA ASN A 148 -0.24 -28.29 12.25
C ASN A 148 -0.47 -29.14 13.50
N ARG A 149 0.22 -28.80 14.59
CA ARG A 149 -0.16 -29.27 15.91
C ARG A 149 -1.20 -28.30 16.44
N VAL A 150 -2.45 -28.58 16.16
CA VAL A 150 -3.56 -28.00 16.90
C VAL A 150 -3.60 -28.75 18.24
N ASP A 151 -3.02 -28.15 19.28
CA ASP A 151 -3.19 -28.64 20.65
C ASP A 151 -4.66 -28.48 21.05
N ARG A 152 -5.39 -29.59 21.00
CA ARG A 152 -6.71 -29.68 21.63
C ARG A 152 -6.50 -29.69 23.15
N PRO A 153 -7.14 -28.81 23.91
CA PRO A 153 -7.13 -28.96 25.37
C PRO A 153 -7.83 -30.27 25.76
N SER A 154 -7.09 -31.10 26.48
CA SER A 154 -7.62 -32.31 27.09
C SER A 154 -8.73 -31.94 28.07
N ARG A 155 -9.95 -32.43 27.83
CA ARG A 155 -10.99 -32.44 28.82
C ARG A 155 -10.53 -33.37 29.97
N ALA A 156 -10.21 -32.79 31.10
CA ALA A 156 -10.08 -33.53 32.36
C ALA A 156 -11.44 -34.03 32.73
N GLY A 157 -11.51 -35.36 32.93
CA GLY A 157 -12.71 -36.05 33.29
C GLY A 157 -13.16 -35.69 34.72
N SER A 158 -14.45 -35.62 34.88
CA SER A 158 -15.15 -35.67 36.15
C SER A 158 -15.03 -37.07 36.74
N VAL A 159 -14.62 -37.16 37.98
CA VAL A 159 -14.79 -38.33 38.81
C VAL A 159 -15.75 -38.00 39.92
N GLY A 160 -16.79 -38.82 40.02
CA GLY A 160 -17.52 -39.28 41.17
C GLY A 160 -18.14 -38.30 42.15
#